data_b4c75d1daf86d526327b3e1fba394628
#
_entry.id   b4c75d1daf86d526327b3e1fba394628
#
_cell.length_a   1.000
_cell.length_b   1.000
_cell.length_c   1.000
_cell.angle_alpha   90.00
_cell.angle_beta   90.00
_cell.angle_gamma   90.00
#
_symmetry.space_group_name_H-M   'P 1'
#
loop_
_entity.id
_entity.type
_entity.pdbx_description
1 polymer ?
#
loop_
_entity_poly.entity_id
_entity_poly.type
_entity_poly.pdbx_seq_one_letter_code
_entity_poly.pdbx_strand_id
1 'polypeptide(L)'
;MTETANKQGAPVQAPKQVVVVGAGVVGVATALALQSYGVAVTLIDRGEPGMECSYGNSGAISPGSVAPLALPGILKTVPGMLMDQDGPLSIGWKHLPKAASWLVAFAQSAEPKRVAAAAERLNDLYQGAVDAHAALAQNLGVSELFMRRGHLHLYPDAGYAQKDATGWQLRAQYGYQVEELDRAGIEALEPHAPQGYAHGRYLADHGTILNPLRYVQSMLHAFVQRGGKLVQAEVKAIRPDDKGWAVRTGEAALDAQRWPHVVVAAGAWAPALLKPLGMLLPIESQRGYHAQFGGAQHLVERTVVLADKKVFIAPMEGGLRVGGTVEIAGLTAPPNPRRVAGIERIAREAFPALAGLEAQHWMGHRPCLPGSVPVVGHIDAIQGLWLAVGHGHLGLTGSLPTAQRIATGMCGPQALPFWQLRTAG
;
A
#
# COMPACT_ATOMS: atom_id res chain seq x y z
N MET A 1 20.68 -3.02 -43.72
CA MET A 1 19.46 -3.86 -43.84
C MET A 1 19.76 -5.17 -43.15
N THR A 2 19.38 -5.33 -41.90
CA THR A 2 19.32 -6.62 -41.20
C THR A 2 18.08 -6.55 -40.32
N GLU A 3 17.02 -7.20 -40.82
CA GLU A 3 15.78 -7.43 -40.11
C GLU A 3 16.05 -8.23 -38.83
N THR A 4 15.87 -7.62 -37.68
CA THR A 4 15.75 -8.32 -36.40
C THR A 4 14.37 -8.98 -36.36
N ALA A 5 14.34 -10.28 -36.67
CA ALA A 5 13.17 -11.14 -36.53
C ALA A 5 12.66 -11.07 -35.09
N ASN A 6 11.44 -10.56 -34.96
CA ASN A 6 10.63 -10.55 -33.75
C ASN A 6 10.35 -12.04 -33.37
N LYS A 7 11.04 -12.58 -32.39
CA LYS A 7 10.69 -13.88 -31.78
C LYS A 7 9.36 -13.72 -31.06
N GLN A 8 8.28 -13.94 -31.75
CA GLN A 8 7.00 -14.22 -31.12
C GLN A 8 7.18 -15.49 -30.29
N GLY A 9 7.31 -15.35 -28.98
CA GLY A 9 7.33 -16.46 -28.05
C GLY A 9 6.04 -17.28 -28.15
N ALA A 10 6.14 -18.60 -28.00
CA ALA A 10 5.00 -19.49 -27.91
C ALA A 10 3.97 -18.93 -26.91
N PRO A 11 2.65 -19.10 -27.15
CA PRO A 11 1.63 -18.60 -26.25
C PRO A 11 1.90 -19.13 -24.82
N VAL A 12 1.99 -18.23 -23.86
CA VAL A 12 2.17 -18.60 -22.45
C VAL A 12 0.91 -19.33 -22.01
N GLN A 13 1.04 -20.63 -21.74
CA GLN A 13 -0.08 -21.41 -21.22
C GLN A 13 -0.29 -21.09 -19.76
N ALA A 14 -1.48 -20.59 -19.40
CA ALA A 14 -1.83 -20.28 -18.01
C ALA A 14 -1.66 -21.54 -17.12
N PRO A 15 -1.09 -21.43 -15.92
CA PRO A 15 -0.96 -22.55 -15.01
C PRO A 15 -2.35 -23.02 -14.55
N LYS A 16 -2.51 -24.34 -14.33
CA LYS A 16 -3.77 -24.90 -13.84
C LYS A 16 -4.08 -24.47 -12.41
N GLN A 17 -3.05 -24.30 -11.59
CA GLN A 17 -3.21 -23.96 -10.17
C GLN A 17 -2.04 -23.12 -9.65
N VAL A 18 -2.34 -22.24 -8.70
CA VAL A 18 -1.37 -21.33 -8.04
C VAL A 18 -1.69 -21.25 -6.55
N VAL A 19 -0.66 -21.15 -5.71
CA VAL A 19 -0.82 -20.77 -4.31
C VAL A 19 -0.40 -19.30 -4.10
N VAL A 20 -1.22 -18.53 -3.41
CA VAL A 20 -0.93 -17.15 -2.98
C VAL A 20 -0.78 -17.13 -1.47
N VAL A 21 0.36 -16.65 -0.97
CA VAL A 21 0.68 -16.57 0.45
C VAL A 21 0.54 -15.13 0.93
N GLY A 22 -0.44 -14.91 1.81
CA GLY A 22 -0.84 -13.61 2.34
C GLY A 22 -2.16 -13.11 1.75
N ALA A 23 -3.16 -12.87 2.61
CA ALA A 23 -4.51 -12.39 2.26
C ALA A 23 -4.74 -10.93 2.68
N GLY A 24 -3.70 -10.09 2.61
CA GLY A 24 -3.85 -8.64 2.57
C GLY A 24 -4.44 -8.18 1.23
N VAL A 25 -4.69 -6.87 1.07
CA VAL A 25 -5.30 -6.29 -0.15
C VAL A 25 -4.58 -6.71 -1.43
N VAL A 26 -3.24 -6.79 -1.42
CA VAL A 26 -2.43 -7.19 -2.59
C VAL A 26 -2.63 -8.68 -2.92
N GLY A 27 -2.62 -9.54 -1.90
CA GLY A 27 -2.78 -10.98 -2.11
C GLY A 27 -4.20 -11.36 -2.56
N VAL A 28 -5.23 -10.77 -1.95
CA VAL A 28 -6.62 -10.99 -2.35
C VAL A 28 -6.88 -10.49 -3.78
N ALA A 29 -6.40 -9.30 -4.13
CA ALA A 29 -6.49 -8.77 -5.50
C ALA A 29 -5.76 -9.68 -6.50
N THR A 30 -4.57 -10.19 -6.13
CA THR A 30 -3.79 -11.10 -6.99
C THR A 30 -4.52 -12.43 -7.19
N ALA A 31 -5.11 -13.00 -6.13
CA ALA A 31 -5.90 -14.22 -6.22
C ALA A 31 -7.11 -14.05 -7.15
N LEU A 32 -7.84 -12.94 -7.00
CA LEU A 32 -8.98 -12.61 -7.84
C LEU A 32 -8.57 -12.38 -9.32
N ALA A 33 -7.44 -11.70 -9.54
CA ALA A 33 -6.91 -11.48 -10.88
C ALA A 33 -6.52 -12.80 -11.56
N LEU A 34 -5.76 -13.67 -10.90
CA LEU A 34 -5.38 -14.99 -11.45
C LEU A 34 -6.62 -15.85 -11.77
N GLN A 35 -7.62 -15.82 -10.90
CA GLN A 35 -8.87 -16.54 -11.10
C GLN A 35 -9.61 -16.06 -12.35
N SER A 36 -9.52 -14.78 -12.71
CA SER A 36 -10.12 -14.24 -13.95
C SER A 36 -9.51 -14.82 -15.23
N TYR A 37 -8.33 -15.42 -15.14
CA TYR A 37 -7.66 -16.18 -16.21
C TYR A 37 -7.97 -17.68 -16.17
N GLY A 38 -8.92 -18.12 -15.34
CA GLY A 38 -9.27 -19.53 -15.20
C GLY A 38 -8.30 -20.35 -14.33
N VAL A 39 -7.40 -19.71 -13.60
CA VAL A 39 -6.45 -20.36 -12.70
C VAL A 39 -7.16 -20.78 -11.41
N ALA A 40 -6.99 -22.04 -10.99
CA ALA A 40 -7.43 -22.48 -9.66
C ALA A 40 -6.47 -21.92 -8.59
N VAL A 41 -6.97 -21.07 -7.72
CA VAL A 41 -6.13 -20.37 -6.72
C VAL A 41 -6.46 -20.85 -5.31
N THR A 42 -5.38 -21.18 -4.55
CA THR A 42 -5.44 -21.38 -3.09
C THR A 42 -4.78 -20.16 -2.43
N LEU A 43 -5.55 -19.41 -1.66
CA LEU A 43 -5.09 -18.25 -0.88
C LEU A 43 -4.89 -18.68 0.56
N ILE A 44 -3.70 -18.48 1.13
CA ILE A 44 -3.35 -18.91 2.49
C ILE A 44 -2.94 -17.67 3.30
N ASP A 45 -3.53 -17.52 4.49
CA ASP A 45 -3.11 -16.53 5.49
C ASP A 45 -3.19 -17.12 6.90
N ARG A 46 -2.35 -16.66 7.79
CA ARG A 46 -2.33 -17.06 9.20
C ARG A 46 -3.52 -16.50 10.00
N GLY A 47 -4.01 -15.33 9.60
CA GLY A 47 -5.06 -14.59 10.30
C GLY A 47 -6.30 -14.37 9.45
N GLU A 48 -7.16 -13.50 9.95
CA GLU A 48 -8.33 -13.06 9.21
C GLU A 48 -7.88 -12.16 8.04
N PRO A 49 -8.38 -12.42 6.81
CA PRO A 49 -8.00 -11.65 5.63
C PRO A 49 -8.24 -10.15 5.78
N GLY A 50 -7.26 -9.35 5.40
CA GLY A 50 -7.33 -7.90 5.41
C GLY A 50 -7.06 -7.24 6.76
N MET A 51 -6.98 -7.95 7.88
CA MET A 51 -6.92 -7.38 9.24
C MET A 51 -5.57 -6.76 9.63
N GLU A 52 -4.52 -7.00 8.86
CA GLU A 52 -3.22 -6.35 9.07
C GLU A 52 -3.20 -4.91 8.47
N CYS A 53 -2.16 -4.53 7.76
CA CYS A 53 -2.03 -3.18 7.17
C CYS A 53 -3.18 -2.74 6.26
N SER A 54 -3.95 -3.67 5.70
CA SER A 54 -5.10 -3.32 4.86
C SER A 54 -6.21 -2.69 5.68
N TYR A 55 -6.57 -3.25 6.84
CA TYR A 55 -7.53 -2.68 7.78
C TYR A 55 -7.16 -1.26 8.21
N GLY A 56 -5.88 -1.08 8.59
CA GLY A 56 -5.41 0.20 9.13
C GLY A 56 -5.07 1.25 8.09
N ASN A 57 -5.26 0.98 6.81
CA ASN A 57 -5.01 1.95 5.74
C ASN A 57 -5.95 3.15 5.84
N SER A 58 -5.47 4.34 5.47
CA SER A 58 -6.26 5.57 5.43
C SER A 58 -7.20 5.64 4.19
N GLY A 59 -7.30 4.56 3.44
CA GLY A 59 -8.18 4.49 2.27
C GLY A 59 -7.70 5.24 1.03
N ALA A 60 -6.61 6.00 1.12
CA ALA A 60 -6.13 6.84 0.03
C ALA A 60 -5.73 6.04 -1.21
N ILE A 61 -6.32 6.35 -2.35
CA ILE A 61 -5.91 5.92 -3.68
C ILE A 61 -5.19 7.10 -4.32
N SER A 62 -3.86 7.02 -4.34
CA SER A 62 -2.98 8.15 -4.63
C SER A 62 -2.03 7.84 -5.79
N PRO A 63 -2.49 7.82 -7.05
CA PRO A 63 -1.60 7.55 -8.19
C PRO A 63 -0.47 8.57 -8.31
N GLY A 64 -0.70 9.82 -7.91
CA GLY A 64 0.32 10.87 -7.88
C GLY A 64 1.39 10.71 -6.78
N SER A 65 1.36 9.65 -5.96
CA SER A 65 2.41 9.35 -5.00
C SER A 65 3.66 8.75 -5.67
N VAL A 66 4.14 9.40 -6.73
CA VAL A 66 5.32 9.00 -7.51
C VAL A 66 6.64 9.39 -6.85
N ALA A 67 6.63 10.33 -5.91
CA ALA A 67 7.82 10.71 -5.16
C ALA A 67 8.17 9.63 -4.13
N PRO A 68 9.36 8.98 -4.21
CA PRO A 68 9.78 8.03 -3.20
C PRO A 68 9.99 8.73 -1.85
N LEU A 69 9.96 7.97 -0.75
CA LEU A 69 10.15 8.53 0.60
C LEU A 69 11.53 9.16 0.80
N ALA A 70 12.56 8.56 0.18
CA ALA A 70 13.92 9.06 0.21
C ALA A 70 14.12 10.11 -0.88
N LEU A 71 13.90 11.38 -0.58
CA LEU A 71 14.18 12.51 -1.46
C LEU A 71 15.54 13.15 -1.14
N PRO A 72 16.19 13.84 -2.11
CA PRO A 72 17.40 14.60 -1.86
C PRO A 72 17.24 15.57 -0.69
N GLY A 73 18.19 15.54 0.24
CA GLY A 73 18.14 16.38 1.44
C GLY A 73 17.43 15.77 2.64
N ILE A 74 16.77 14.59 2.52
CA ILE A 74 16.07 13.93 3.62
C ILE A 74 16.92 13.76 4.88
N LEU A 75 18.21 13.45 4.73
CA LEU A 75 19.12 13.25 5.86
C LEU A 75 19.30 14.51 6.72
N LYS A 76 19.11 15.70 6.16
CA LYS A 76 19.18 16.97 6.89
C LYS A 76 17.97 17.18 7.80
N THR A 77 16.83 16.56 7.48
CA THR A 77 15.56 16.71 8.21
C THR A 77 15.38 15.63 9.28
N VAL A 78 16.03 14.47 9.12
CA VAL A 78 15.91 13.31 10.05
C VAL A 78 16.25 13.67 11.50
N PRO A 79 17.34 14.39 11.84
CA PRO A 79 17.63 14.73 13.23
C PRO A 79 16.50 15.51 13.90
N GLY A 80 15.94 16.52 13.21
CA GLY A 80 14.80 17.29 13.71
C GLY A 80 13.55 16.42 13.95
N MET A 81 13.27 15.49 13.02
CA MET A 81 12.15 14.56 13.17
C MET A 81 12.30 13.59 14.35
N LEU A 82 13.55 13.19 14.68
CA LEU A 82 13.82 12.29 15.80
C LEU A 82 13.83 13.02 17.17
N MET A 83 14.16 14.31 17.17
CA MET A 83 14.17 15.14 18.40
C MET A 83 12.76 15.60 18.79
N ASP A 84 11.85 15.69 17.84
CA ASP A 84 10.46 16.01 18.11
C ASP A 84 9.74 14.78 18.69
N GLN A 85 9.23 14.87 19.91
CA GLN A 85 8.54 13.77 20.59
C GLN A 85 7.27 13.34 19.85
N ASP A 86 6.63 14.26 19.15
CA ASP A 86 5.45 14.05 18.33
C ASP A 86 5.77 13.98 16.83
N GLY A 87 7.06 14.06 16.53
CA GLY A 87 7.57 14.03 15.16
C GLY A 87 7.15 12.80 14.38
N PRO A 88 7.13 12.91 13.06
CA PRO A 88 6.62 11.83 12.19
C PRO A 88 7.49 10.57 12.20
N LEU A 89 8.71 10.61 12.75
CA LEU A 89 9.67 9.50 12.73
C LEU A 89 10.14 9.14 14.14
N SER A 90 10.22 7.84 14.40
CA SER A 90 10.82 7.28 15.63
C SER A 90 11.58 6.00 15.31
N ILE A 91 12.67 5.76 16.01
CA ILE A 91 13.47 4.55 15.88
C ILE A 91 13.62 3.90 17.25
N GLY A 92 13.23 2.63 17.35
CA GLY A 92 13.45 1.82 18.54
C GLY A 92 14.93 1.50 18.73
N TRP A 93 15.56 2.00 19.77
CA TRP A 93 16.99 1.86 20.00
C TRP A 93 17.49 0.42 19.98
N LYS A 94 16.68 -0.52 20.51
CA LYS A 94 17.01 -1.96 20.49
C LYS A 94 16.98 -2.56 19.08
N HIS A 95 16.28 -1.93 18.15
CA HIS A 95 16.15 -2.39 16.75
C HIS A 95 17.15 -1.71 15.82
N LEU A 96 17.73 -0.56 16.23
CA LEU A 96 18.64 0.23 15.39
C LEU A 96 19.78 -0.59 14.74
N PRO A 97 20.48 -1.50 15.44
CA PRO A 97 21.53 -2.31 14.80
C PRO A 97 21.00 -3.19 13.66
N LYS A 98 19.76 -3.70 13.78
CA LYS A 98 19.12 -4.52 12.75
C LYS A 98 18.65 -3.69 11.54
N ALA A 99 18.20 -2.45 11.79
CA ALA A 99 17.75 -1.53 10.78
C ALA A 99 18.89 -0.77 10.06
N ALA A 100 20.13 -0.82 10.59
CA ALA A 100 21.24 -0.01 10.11
C ALA A 100 21.51 -0.17 8.60
N SER A 101 21.56 -1.40 8.10
CA SER A 101 21.78 -1.67 6.66
C SER A 101 20.64 -1.11 5.81
N TRP A 102 19.41 -1.21 6.29
CA TRP A 102 18.24 -0.63 5.62
C TRP A 102 18.30 0.90 5.59
N LEU A 103 18.67 1.53 6.71
CA LEU A 103 18.82 2.99 6.81
C LEU A 103 19.91 3.52 5.87
N VAL A 104 21.03 2.81 5.75
CA VAL A 104 22.08 3.15 4.77
C VAL A 104 21.54 3.06 3.34
N ALA A 105 20.85 1.97 2.99
CA ALA A 105 20.26 1.80 1.67
C ALA A 105 19.18 2.86 1.39
N PHE A 106 18.38 3.24 2.39
CA PHE A 106 17.40 4.32 2.30
C PHE A 106 18.10 5.66 2.02
N ALA A 107 19.16 5.98 2.74
CA ALA A 107 19.95 7.19 2.48
C ALA A 107 20.54 7.24 1.06
N GLN A 108 21.07 6.11 0.58
CA GLN A 108 21.57 5.97 -0.80
C GLN A 108 20.47 6.10 -1.84
N SER A 109 19.23 5.74 -1.52
CA SER A 109 18.08 5.85 -2.43
C SER A 109 17.68 7.30 -2.69
N ALA A 110 18.14 8.26 -1.87
CA ALA A 110 17.91 9.70 -2.06
C ALA A 110 18.80 10.33 -3.16
N GLU A 111 19.68 9.56 -3.80
CA GLU A 111 20.45 10.02 -4.96
C GLU A 111 19.50 10.43 -6.10
N PRO A 112 19.70 11.61 -6.75
CA PRO A 112 18.76 12.12 -7.76
C PRO A 112 18.45 11.14 -8.90
N LYS A 113 19.44 10.40 -9.40
CA LYS A 113 19.24 9.37 -10.44
C LYS A 113 18.35 8.23 -9.96
N ARG A 114 18.53 7.79 -8.71
CA ARG A 114 17.71 6.72 -8.12
C ARG A 114 16.30 7.20 -7.85
N VAL A 115 16.14 8.44 -7.41
CA VAL A 115 14.83 9.07 -7.21
C VAL A 115 14.06 9.15 -8.54
N ALA A 116 14.71 9.60 -9.62
CA ALA A 116 14.08 9.65 -10.94
C ALA A 116 13.64 8.26 -11.43
N ALA A 117 14.52 7.25 -11.34
CA ALA A 117 14.19 5.88 -11.72
C ALA A 117 13.09 5.25 -10.84
N ALA A 118 13.06 5.60 -9.56
CA ALA A 118 11.99 5.17 -8.65
C ALA A 118 10.66 5.83 -9.01
N ALA A 119 10.65 7.14 -9.29
CA ALA A 119 9.47 7.88 -9.68
C ALA A 119 8.84 7.35 -10.97
N GLU A 120 9.66 7.03 -11.98
CA GLU A 120 9.22 6.41 -13.23
C GLU A 120 8.49 5.08 -12.97
N ARG A 121 9.11 4.19 -12.19
CA ARG A 121 8.53 2.88 -11.85
C ARG A 121 7.25 2.99 -11.03
N LEU A 122 7.20 3.95 -10.10
CA LEU A 122 6.01 4.19 -9.28
C LEU A 122 4.87 4.73 -10.13
N ASN A 123 5.16 5.69 -11.03
CA ASN A 123 4.18 6.19 -11.98
C ASN A 123 3.65 5.09 -12.89
N ASP A 124 4.55 4.29 -13.49
CA ASP A 124 4.19 3.17 -14.35
C ASP A 124 3.31 2.12 -13.60
N LEU A 125 3.53 1.94 -12.30
CA LEU A 125 2.71 1.03 -11.50
C LEU A 125 1.37 1.64 -11.10
N TYR A 126 1.30 2.93 -10.72
CA TYR A 126 0.13 3.50 -10.05
C TYR A 126 -0.79 4.30 -10.97
N GLN A 127 -0.36 4.67 -12.18
CA GLN A 127 -1.24 5.34 -13.14
C GLN A 127 -2.50 4.52 -13.40
N GLY A 128 -3.67 5.20 -13.48
CA GLY A 128 -4.96 4.53 -13.67
C GLY A 128 -5.52 3.79 -12.44
N ALA A 129 -4.83 3.81 -11.27
CA ALA A 129 -5.30 3.10 -10.08
C ALA A 129 -6.69 3.59 -9.61
N VAL A 130 -6.99 4.88 -9.73
CA VAL A 130 -8.30 5.45 -9.34
C VAL A 130 -9.42 4.84 -10.16
N ASP A 131 -9.27 4.77 -11.47
CA ASP A 131 -10.28 4.19 -12.37
C ASP A 131 -10.40 2.68 -12.16
N ALA A 132 -9.29 2.00 -11.92
CA ALA A 132 -9.28 0.58 -11.61
C ALA A 132 -10.09 0.28 -10.33
N HIS A 133 -9.84 1.03 -9.26
CA HIS A 133 -10.56 0.85 -7.99
C HIS A 133 -12.04 1.22 -8.10
N ALA A 134 -12.39 2.29 -8.84
CA ALA A 134 -13.78 2.67 -9.10
C ALA A 134 -14.52 1.56 -9.85
N ALA A 135 -13.93 1.05 -10.93
CA ALA A 135 -14.50 -0.02 -11.73
C ALA A 135 -14.68 -1.31 -10.94
N LEU A 136 -13.67 -1.69 -10.12
CA LEU A 136 -13.79 -2.88 -9.29
C LEU A 136 -14.85 -2.72 -8.20
N ALA A 137 -14.92 -1.56 -7.52
CA ALA A 137 -15.96 -1.29 -6.52
C ALA A 137 -17.37 -1.41 -7.12
N GLN A 138 -17.55 -0.90 -8.35
CA GLN A 138 -18.79 -1.05 -9.10
C GLN A 138 -19.10 -2.52 -9.40
N ASN A 139 -18.13 -3.27 -9.90
CA ASN A 139 -18.31 -4.69 -10.25
C ASN A 139 -18.57 -5.59 -9.04
N LEU A 140 -18.08 -5.19 -7.86
CA LEU A 140 -18.33 -5.89 -6.61
C LEU A 140 -19.64 -5.46 -5.93
N GLY A 141 -20.37 -4.48 -6.48
CA GLY A 141 -21.60 -3.95 -5.89
C GLY A 141 -21.38 -3.14 -4.61
N VAL A 142 -20.21 -2.52 -4.47
CA VAL A 142 -19.79 -1.70 -3.30
C VAL A 142 -19.30 -0.31 -3.73
N SER A 143 -19.95 0.28 -4.74
CA SER A 143 -19.57 1.60 -5.28
C SER A 143 -19.57 2.69 -4.21
N GLU A 144 -20.41 2.56 -3.18
CA GLU A 144 -20.50 3.48 -2.05
C GLU A 144 -19.22 3.52 -1.20
N LEU A 145 -18.36 2.50 -1.30
CA LEU A 145 -17.05 2.49 -0.64
C LEU A 145 -16.01 3.33 -1.36
N PHE A 146 -16.23 3.70 -2.61
CA PHE A 146 -15.29 4.47 -3.41
C PHE A 146 -15.73 5.92 -3.55
N MET A 147 -14.90 6.84 -3.11
CA MET A 147 -15.12 8.28 -3.21
C MET A 147 -14.06 8.93 -4.11
N ARG A 148 -14.50 9.64 -5.16
CA ARG A 148 -13.63 10.42 -6.04
C ARG A 148 -13.80 11.91 -5.75
N ARG A 149 -13.15 12.40 -4.69
CA ARG A 149 -13.20 13.81 -4.28
C ARG A 149 -11.79 14.44 -4.15
N GLY A 150 -10.77 13.78 -4.71
CA GLY A 150 -9.41 14.28 -4.64
C GLY A 150 -8.79 14.18 -3.25
N HIS A 151 -7.54 14.67 -3.16
CA HIS A 151 -6.81 14.81 -1.89
C HIS A 151 -6.34 16.24 -1.71
N LEU A 152 -6.48 16.79 -0.52
CA LEU A 152 -6.07 18.15 -0.16
C LEU A 152 -4.89 18.11 0.80
N HIS A 153 -3.75 18.65 0.39
CA HIS A 153 -2.58 18.82 1.24
C HIS A 153 -2.57 20.23 1.81
N LEU A 154 -2.56 20.35 3.13
CA LEU A 154 -2.60 21.60 3.86
C LEU A 154 -1.22 21.96 4.40
N TYR A 155 -0.83 23.21 4.22
CA TYR A 155 0.43 23.79 4.68
C TYR A 155 0.14 25.02 5.53
N PRO A 156 0.91 25.26 6.62
CA PRO A 156 0.78 26.47 7.40
C PRO A 156 0.87 27.74 6.53
N ASP A 157 1.80 27.74 5.58
CA ASP A 157 2.02 28.85 4.64
C ASP A 157 2.69 28.33 3.34
N ALA A 158 2.80 29.21 2.34
CA ALA A 158 3.44 28.90 1.06
C ALA A 158 4.95 28.61 1.19
N GLY A 159 5.64 29.24 2.16
CA GLY A 159 7.06 28.98 2.42
C GLY A 159 7.28 27.56 2.96
N TYR A 160 6.34 27.06 3.76
CA TYR A 160 6.38 25.66 4.18
C TYR A 160 6.11 24.70 3.01
N ALA A 161 5.16 25.02 2.13
CA ALA A 161 4.87 24.22 0.95
C ALA A 161 6.08 24.11 -0.01
N GLN A 162 6.95 25.12 -0.03
CA GLN A 162 8.18 25.11 -0.82
C GLN A 162 9.18 24.05 -0.37
N LYS A 163 9.15 23.61 0.91
CA LYS A 163 10.00 22.51 1.40
C LYS A 163 9.70 21.18 0.73
N ASP A 164 8.48 20.98 0.26
CA ASP A 164 8.04 19.78 -0.46
C ASP A 164 8.10 19.94 -2.01
N ALA A 165 8.72 21.03 -2.52
CA ALA A 165 8.73 21.38 -3.94
C ALA A 165 9.22 20.23 -4.85
N THR A 166 10.29 19.53 -4.46
CA THR A 166 10.84 18.39 -5.23
C THR A 166 9.79 17.32 -5.47
N GLY A 167 9.01 16.95 -4.46
CA GLY A 167 7.95 15.97 -4.60
C GLY A 167 6.80 16.45 -5.51
N TRP A 168 6.49 17.74 -5.48
CA TRP A 168 5.47 18.33 -6.33
C TRP A 168 5.94 18.45 -7.79
N GLN A 169 7.21 18.80 -8.01
CA GLN A 169 7.81 18.82 -9.35
C GLN A 169 7.79 17.44 -10.00
N LEU A 170 8.09 16.38 -9.25
CA LEU A 170 7.97 15.01 -9.75
C LEU A 170 6.53 14.68 -10.17
N ARG A 171 5.51 15.06 -9.39
CA ARG A 171 4.11 14.87 -9.77
C ARG A 171 3.77 15.58 -11.07
N ALA A 172 4.18 16.84 -11.19
CA ALA A 172 3.94 17.64 -12.39
C ALA A 172 4.62 17.04 -13.64
N GLN A 173 5.84 16.48 -13.52
CA GLN A 173 6.54 15.80 -14.60
C GLN A 173 5.77 14.62 -15.18
N TYR A 174 4.98 13.93 -14.34
CA TYR A 174 4.12 12.80 -14.76
C TYR A 174 2.69 13.21 -15.06
N GLY A 175 2.42 14.53 -15.21
CA GLY A 175 1.13 15.04 -15.67
C GLY A 175 0.05 15.16 -14.59
N TYR A 176 0.36 14.91 -13.31
CA TYR A 176 -0.59 15.12 -12.23
C TYR A 176 -0.84 16.62 -12.02
N GLN A 177 -2.09 17.02 -12.25
CA GLN A 177 -2.50 18.42 -12.09
C GLN A 177 -2.64 18.74 -10.60
N VAL A 178 -2.04 19.85 -10.18
CA VAL A 178 -2.07 20.33 -8.80
C VAL A 178 -2.63 21.74 -8.81
N GLU A 179 -3.74 21.91 -8.11
CA GLU A 179 -4.33 23.23 -7.89
C GLU A 179 -3.78 23.81 -6.59
N GLU A 180 -3.24 25.02 -6.66
CA GLU A 180 -2.78 25.77 -5.49
C GLU A 180 -3.94 26.61 -4.95
N LEU A 181 -4.16 26.53 -3.64
CA LEU A 181 -5.30 27.15 -2.96
C LEU A 181 -4.82 28.07 -1.85
N ASP A 182 -5.44 29.22 -1.75
CA ASP A 182 -5.41 30.06 -0.56
C ASP A 182 -6.42 29.58 0.50
N ARG A 183 -6.53 30.31 1.60
CA ARG A 183 -7.45 29.93 2.68
C ARG A 183 -8.91 29.86 2.21
N ALA A 184 -9.35 30.79 1.37
CA ALA A 184 -10.72 30.80 0.86
C ALA A 184 -10.99 29.58 -0.04
N GLY A 185 -10.04 29.21 -0.91
CA GLY A 185 -10.13 27.98 -1.71
C GLY A 185 -10.13 26.72 -0.87
N ILE A 186 -9.32 26.67 0.21
CA ILE A 186 -9.35 25.57 1.17
C ILE A 186 -10.73 25.43 1.81
N GLU A 187 -11.31 26.52 2.32
CA GLU A 187 -12.63 26.53 2.98
C GLU A 187 -13.78 26.18 2.03
N ALA A 188 -13.66 26.55 0.78
CA ALA A 188 -14.62 26.16 -0.26
C ALA A 188 -14.64 24.64 -0.51
N LEU A 189 -13.47 23.98 -0.41
CA LEU A 189 -13.36 22.52 -0.56
C LEU A 189 -13.64 21.78 0.76
N GLU A 190 -13.18 22.31 1.88
CA GLU A 190 -13.25 21.70 3.23
C GLU A 190 -13.78 22.76 4.21
N PRO A 191 -15.10 22.88 4.37
CA PRO A 191 -15.71 23.90 5.24
C PRO A 191 -15.26 23.83 6.70
N HIS A 192 -14.83 22.65 7.16
CA HIS A 192 -14.30 22.40 8.50
C HIS A 192 -12.78 22.31 8.53
N ALA A 193 -12.08 22.84 7.51
CA ALA A 193 -10.62 22.78 7.44
C ALA A 193 -9.97 23.34 8.72
N PRO A 194 -8.96 22.65 9.26
CA PRO A 194 -8.29 23.08 10.47
C PRO A 194 -7.75 24.51 10.36
N GLN A 195 -7.79 25.25 11.47
CA GLN A 195 -7.18 26.57 11.55
C GLN A 195 -5.66 26.48 11.48
N GLY A 196 -4.98 27.58 11.10
CA GLY A 196 -3.52 27.63 11.02
C GLY A 196 -2.93 27.12 9.72
N TYR A 197 -3.77 26.76 8.72
CA TYR A 197 -3.34 26.35 7.38
C TYR A 197 -3.85 27.39 6.37
N ALA A 198 -2.89 28.14 5.79
CA ALA A 198 -3.17 29.25 4.87
C ALA A 198 -2.92 28.90 3.40
N HIS A 199 -2.30 27.74 3.12
CA HIS A 199 -1.95 27.32 1.77
C HIS A 199 -2.35 25.85 1.56
N GLY A 200 -2.96 25.54 0.42
CA GLY A 200 -3.41 24.22 0.03
C GLY A 200 -2.86 23.79 -1.32
N ARG A 201 -2.68 22.48 -1.49
CA ARG A 201 -2.43 21.83 -2.79
C ARG A 201 -3.44 20.71 -2.98
N TYR A 202 -4.25 20.83 -4.01
CA TYR A 202 -5.32 19.91 -4.29
C TYR A 202 -5.03 19.05 -5.52
N LEU A 203 -5.25 17.76 -5.40
CA LEU A 203 -5.11 16.74 -6.45
C LEU A 203 -6.49 16.15 -6.72
N ALA A 204 -7.19 16.65 -7.74
CA ALA A 204 -8.56 16.22 -8.08
C ALA A 204 -8.63 14.74 -8.50
N ASP A 205 -7.60 14.22 -9.17
CA ASP A 205 -7.53 12.86 -9.73
C ASP A 205 -7.18 11.78 -8.70
N HIS A 206 -7.46 12.01 -7.43
CA HIS A 206 -7.25 11.05 -6.35
C HIS A 206 -8.58 10.54 -5.82
N GLY A 207 -8.56 9.35 -5.20
CA GLY A 207 -9.75 8.74 -4.62
C GLY A 207 -9.52 8.23 -3.20
N THR A 208 -10.59 7.79 -2.56
CA THR A 208 -10.55 7.23 -1.21
C THR A 208 -11.47 6.02 -1.13
N ILE A 209 -10.99 4.92 -0.56
CA ILE A 209 -11.80 3.78 -0.13
C ILE A 209 -12.23 4.05 1.32
N LEU A 210 -13.53 4.23 1.54
CA LEU A 210 -14.11 4.62 2.82
C LEU A 210 -14.06 3.52 3.90
N ASN A 211 -13.90 2.26 3.50
CA ASN A 211 -13.68 1.14 4.40
C ASN A 211 -12.77 0.10 3.73
N PRO A 212 -11.44 0.21 3.93
CA PRO A 212 -10.47 -0.71 3.33
C PRO A 212 -10.69 -2.18 3.68
N LEU A 213 -11.11 -2.50 4.90
CA LEU A 213 -11.39 -3.88 5.29
C LEU A 213 -12.60 -4.45 4.53
N ARG A 214 -13.72 -3.74 4.54
CA ARG A 214 -14.94 -4.16 3.82
C ARG A 214 -14.66 -4.31 2.32
N TYR A 215 -13.82 -3.43 1.75
CA TYR A 215 -13.41 -3.55 0.36
C TYR A 215 -12.58 -4.82 0.09
N VAL A 216 -11.63 -5.18 0.97
CA VAL A 216 -10.88 -6.44 0.86
C VAL A 216 -11.79 -7.65 1.03
N GLN A 217 -12.71 -7.59 1.98
CA GLN A 217 -13.70 -8.66 2.22
C GLN A 217 -14.64 -8.85 1.04
N SER A 218 -15.03 -7.78 0.33
CA SER A 218 -15.85 -7.86 -0.88
C SER A 218 -15.09 -8.53 -2.03
N MET A 219 -13.80 -8.23 -2.21
CA MET A 219 -12.93 -8.95 -3.16
C MET A 219 -12.80 -10.42 -2.79
N LEU A 220 -12.58 -10.71 -1.51
CA LEU A 220 -12.46 -12.08 -1.01
C LEU A 220 -13.74 -12.87 -1.20
N HIS A 221 -14.88 -12.26 -0.91
CA HIS A 221 -16.19 -12.88 -1.15
C HIS A 221 -16.36 -13.25 -2.61
N ALA A 222 -16.08 -12.33 -3.54
CA ALA A 222 -16.12 -12.60 -4.98
C ALA A 222 -15.15 -13.72 -5.39
N PHE A 223 -13.95 -13.77 -4.80
CA PHE A 223 -12.98 -14.83 -5.02
C PHE A 223 -13.51 -16.21 -4.60
N VAL A 224 -14.09 -16.30 -3.41
CA VAL A 224 -14.64 -17.59 -2.87
C VAL A 224 -15.87 -18.01 -3.68
N GLN A 225 -16.78 -17.11 -4.01
CA GLN A 225 -17.97 -17.40 -4.82
C GLN A 225 -17.61 -17.95 -6.20
N ARG A 226 -16.47 -17.56 -6.76
CA ARG A 226 -15.95 -18.10 -8.02
C ARG A 226 -15.15 -19.41 -7.85
N GLY A 227 -15.26 -20.08 -6.69
CA GLY A 227 -14.57 -21.34 -6.42
C GLY A 227 -13.12 -21.21 -5.96
N GLY A 228 -12.66 -20.03 -5.60
CA GLY A 228 -11.36 -19.81 -4.97
C GLY A 228 -11.29 -20.45 -3.57
N LYS A 229 -10.15 -21.01 -3.22
CA LYS A 229 -9.95 -21.68 -1.93
C LYS A 229 -9.21 -20.77 -0.96
N LEU A 230 -9.86 -20.38 0.14
CA LEU A 230 -9.22 -19.71 1.28
C LEU A 230 -8.85 -20.73 2.34
N VAL A 231 -7.62 -20.67 2.85
CA VAL A 231 -7.13 -21.51 3.94
C VAL A 231 -6.50 -20.63 5.02
N GLN A 232 -6.97 -20.76 6.24
CA GLN A 232 -6.34 -20.10 7.39
C GLN A 232 -5.25 -20.99 7.96
N ALA A 233 -3.99 -20.68 7.64
CA ALA A 233 -2.81 -21.38 8.14
C ALA A 233 -1.58 -20.47 8.09
N GLU A 234 -0.67 -20.63 9.04
CA GLU A 234 0.62 -19.93 9.01
C GLU A 234 1.59 -20.63 8.08
N VAL A 235 1.98 -19.97 7.01
CA VAL A 235 3.05 -20.45 6.12
C VAL A 235 4.41 -20.18 6.77
N LYS A 236 5.07 -21.23 7.26
CA LYS A 236 6.37 -21.19 7.94
C LYS A 236 7.54 -21.23 6.97
N ALA A 237 7.37 -21.88 5.81
CA ALA A 237 8.36 -21.96 4.76
C ALA A 237 7.72 -22.28 3.41
N ILE A 238 8.40 -21.86 2.35
CA ILE A 238 8.13 -22.27 0.97
C ILE A 238 9.40 -22.91 0.42
N ARG A 239 9.28 -24.00 -0.35
CA ARG A 239 10.41 -24.73 -0.90
C ARG A 239 10.07 -25.30 -2.27
N PRO A 240 10.93 -25.14 -3.30
CA PRO A 240 10.79 -25.88 -4.54
C PRO A 240 11.25 -27.32 -4.37
N ASP A 241 10.59 -28.23 -5.08
CA ASP A 241 11.06 -29.62 -5.29
C ASP A 241 10.76 -30.06 -6.74
N ASP A 242 11.06 -31.29 -7.10
CA ASP A 242 10.89 -31.81 -8.46
C ASP A 242 9.43 -31.80 -8.96
N LYS A 243 8.46 -31.64 -8.06
CA LYS A 243 7.02 -31.63 -8.36
C LYS A 243 6.42 -30.21 -8.32
N GLY A 244 7.22 -29.18 -8.02
CA GLY A 244 6.79 -27.81 -7.89
C GLY A 244 7.09 -27.19 -6.52
N TRP A 245 6.21 -26.32 -6.03
CA TRP A 245 6.37 -25.61 -4.77
C TRP A 245 5.61 -26.31 -3.63
N ALA A 246 6.33 -26.60 -2.56
CA ALA A 246 5.76 -27.00 -1.28
C ALA A 246 5.58 -25.79 -0.37
N VAL A 247 4.42 -25.66 0.25
CA VAL A 247 4.14 -24.69 1.32
C VAL A 247 4.08 -25.47 2.64
N ARG A 248 4.86 -25.04 3.63
CA ARG A 248 4.95 -25.71 4.94
C ARG A 248 4.16 -24.92 5.97
N THR A 249 3.09 -25.51 6.43
CA THR A 249 2.19 -24.94 7.44
C THR A 249 2.19 -25.72 8.75
N GLY A 250 2.46 -27.00 8.68
CA GLY A 250 2.26 -28.00 9.73
C GLY A 250 0.96 -28.78 9.59
N GLU A 251 0.12 -28.41 8.60
CA GLU A 251 -1.08 -29.16 8.25
C GLU A 251 -0.77 -30.18 7.17
N ALA A 252 -0.87 -31.48 7.48
CA ALA A 252 -0.43 -32.57 6.61
C ALA A 252 -1.05 -32.50 5.20
N ALA A 253 -2.32 -32.15 5.09
CA ALA A 253 -3.03 -32.04 3.81
C ALA A 253 -2.49 -30.92 2.92
N LEU A 254 -2.13 -29.78 3.48
CA LEU A 254 -1.51 -28.66 2.75
C LEU A 254 -0.04 -28.96 2.42
N ASP A 255 0.69 -29.49 3.38
CA ASP A 255 2.12 -29.79 3.26
C ASP A 255 2.39 -30.86 2.18
N ALA A 256 1.40 -31.74 1.91
CA ALA A 256 1.47 -32.74 0.86
C ALA A 256 1.19 -32.19 -0.56
N GLN A 257 0.53 -31.02 -0.67
CA GLN A 257 0.22 -30.42 -1.97
C GLN A 257 1.47 -29.82 -2.63
N ARG A 258 1.43 -29.73 -3.96
CA ARG A 258 2.43 -29.06 -4.79
C ARG A 258 1.75 -28.15 -5.78
N TRP A 259 2.34 -26.97 -5.95
CA TRP A 259 1.86 -25.96 -6.88
C TRP A 259 2.94 -25.65 -7.92
N PRO A 260 2.59 -25.48 -9.20
CA PRO A 260 3.55 -25.02 -10.21
C PRO A 260 4.15 -23.66 -9.87
N HIS A 261 3.34 -22.79 -9.26
CA HIS A 261 3.74 -21.43 -8.90
C HIS A 261 3.29 -21.07 -7.49
N VAL A 262 4.13 -20.28 -6.82
CA VAL A 262 3.85 -19.61 -5.56
C VAL A 262 3.97 -18.10 -5.73
N VAL A 263 2.97 -17.36 -5.28
CA VAL A 263 3.01 -15.89 -5.16
C VAL A 263 3.17 -15.52 -3.71
N VAL A 264 4.23 -14.82 -3.35
CA VAL A 264 4.45 -14.29 -2.01
C VAL A 264 3.92 -12.86 -1.95
N ALA A 265 2.82 -12.67 -1.18
CA ALA A 265 2.17 -11.39 -0.88
C ALA A 265 2.09 -11.13 0.64
N ALA A 266 3.07 -11.67 1.40
CA ALA A 266 3.08 -11.73 2.86
C ALA A 266 3.56 -10.43 3.55
N GLY A 267 3.49 -9.27 2.87
CA GLY A 267 3.79 -7.96 3.45
C GLY A 267 5.16 -7.90 4.14
N ALA A 268 5.19 -7.43 5.38
CA ALA A 268 6.43 -7.28 6.16
C ALA A 268 7.04 -8.63 6.61
N TRP A 269 6.31 -9.73 6.49
CA TRP A 269 6.80 -11.08 6.83
C TRP A 269 7.42 -11.81 5.64
N ALA A 270 7.32 -11.27 4.42
CA ALA A 270 7.90 -11.88 3.22
C ALA A 270 9.41 -12.19 3.33
N PRO A 271 10.27 -11.35 3.95
CA PRO A 271 11.70 -11.66 4.07
C PRO A 271 11.98 -12.98 4.79
N ALA A 272 11.16 -13.36 5.79
CA ALA A 272 11.35 -14.61 6.52
C ALA A 272 11.11 -15.85 5.63
N LEU A 273 10.16 -15.76 4.69
CA LEU A 273 9.86 -16.83 3.73
C LEU A 273 10.90 -16.93 2.60
N LEU A 274 11.50 -15.80 2.22
CA LEU A 274 12.41 -15.71 1.08
C LEU A 274 13.88 -15.96 1.44
N LYS A 275 14.27 -15.64 2.67
CA LYS A 275 15.65 -15.83 3.15
C LYS A 275 16.17 -17.28 2.99
N PRO A 276 15.39 -18.34 3.29
CA PRO A 276 15.86 -19.74 3.08
C PRO A 276 16.09 -20.10 1.61
N LEU A 277 15.56 -19.31 0.66
CA LEU A 277 15.79 -19.45 -0.77
C LEU A 277 17.01 -18.66 -1.26
N GLY A 278 17.80 -18.09 -0.36
CA GLY A 278 18.96 -17.25 -0.70
C GLY A 278 18.59 -15.80 -1.07
N MET A 279 17.33 -15.39 -0.95
CA MET A 279 16.87 -14.05 -1.29
C MET A 279 16.89 -13.13 -0.08
N LEU A 280 17.75 -12.12 -0.11
CA LEU A 280 17.80 -11.06 0.91
C LEU A 280 17.01 -9.85 0.42
N LEU A 281 15.74 -9.78 0.80
CA LEU A 281 14.87 -8.67 0.44
C LEU A 281 14.87 -7.64 1.59
N PRO A 282 15.37 -6.40 1.38
CA PRO A 282 15.49 -5.41 2.43
C PRO A 282 14.14 -4.72 2.71
N ILE A 283 13.17 -5.48 3.19
CA ILE A 283 11.90 -4.94 3.68
C ILE A 283 12.03 -4.66 5.17
N GLU A 284 11.85 -3.40 5.56
CA GLU A 284 11.73 -3.00 6.97
C GLU A 284 10.28 -2.70 7.32
N SER A 285 9.88 -3.08 8.51
CA SER A 285 8.57 -2.73 9.05
C SER A 285 8.55 -1.27 9.51
N GLN A 286 7.98 -0.40 8.70
CA GLN A 286 7.64 0.96 9.12
C GLN A 286 6.26 0.94 9.78
N ARG A 287 6.25 0.90 11.12
CA ARG A 287 5.03 0.83 11.90
C ARG A 287 4.27 2.14 11.78
N GLY A 288 3.02 2.05 11.34
CA GLY A 288 2.09 3.16 11.27
C GLY A 288 1.01 3.04 12.33
N TYR A 289 0.50 4.17 12.76
CA TYR A 289 -0.56 4.24 13.76
C TYR A 289 -1.72 5.05 13.25
N HIS A 290 -2.94 4.75 13.71
CA HIS A 290 -4.08 5.63 13.54
C HIS A 290 -4.95 5.68 14.79
N ALA A 291 -5.68 6.80 14.93
CA ALA A 291 -6.83 6.96 15.79
C ALA A 291 -8.08 7.14 14.91
N GLN A 292 -9.17 6.45 15.25
CA GLN A 292 -10.46 6.58 14.56
C GLN A 292 -11.53 7.02 15.53
N PHE A 293 -12.25 8.10 15.17
CA PHE A 293 -13.31 8.71 15.98
C PHE A 293 -14.66 8.40 15.36
N GLY A 294 -15.47 7.61 16.06
CA GLY A 294 -16.81 7.22 15.59
C GLY A 294 -17.73 8.42 15.37
N GLY A 295 -18.52 8.41 14.28
CA GLY A 295 -19.49 9.45 13.98
C GLY A 295 -18.94 10.77 13.47
N ALA A 296 -17.60 10.94 13.41
CA ALA A 296 -16.94 12.20 13.07
C ALA A 296 -16.55 12.33 11.58
N GLN A 297 -16.96 11.40 10.71
CA GLN A 297 -16.60 11.40 9.29
C GLN A 297 -17.02 12.69 8.55
N HIS A 298 -18.03 13.38 9.02
CA HIS A 298 -18.55 14.61 8.43
C HIS A 298 -17.62 15.83 8.59
N LEU A 299 -16.57 15.71 9.42
CA LEU A 299 -15.61 16.79 9.63
C LEU A 299 -14.67 17.00 8.43
N VAL A 300 -14.60 16.06 7.50
CA VAL A 300 -13.88 16.25 6.24
C VAL A 300 -14.68 15.67 5.07
N GLU A 301 -14.61 16.37 3.93
CA GLU A 301 -15.29 15.99 2.69
C GLU A 301 -14.45 15.04 1.83
N ARG A 302 -13.15 14.97 2.07
CA ARG A 302 -12.14 14.21 1.31
C ARG A 302 -10.96 13.81 2.19
N THR A 303 -9.99 13.10 1.61
CA THR A 303 -8.72 12.88 2.30
C THR A 303 -7.95 14.18 2.40
N VAL A 304 -7.64 14.60 3.62
CA VAL A 304 -6.85 15.78 3.97
C VAL A 304 -5.50 15.34 4.52
N VAL A 305 -4.42 15.99 4.11
CA VAL A 305 -3.06 15.73 4.59
C VAL A 305 -2.53 16.97 5.27
N LEU A 306 -2.24 16.88 6.56
CA LEU A 306 -1.48 17.93 7.28
C LEU A 306 0.00 17.73 6.97
N ALA A 307 0.53 18.51 6.05
CA ALA A 307 1.84 18.27 5.46
C ALA A 307 2.99 18.49 6.46
N ASP A 308 2.83 19.43 7.40
CA ASP A 308 3.78 19.72 8.49
C ASP A 308 3.84 18.58 9.51
N LYS A 309 2.70 17.92 9.77
CA LYS A 309 2.58 16.80 10.73
C LYS A 309 2.78 15.44 10.07
N LYS A 310 2.76 15.37 8.73
CA LYS A 310 2.80 14.11 7.95
C LYS A 310 1.66 13.15 8.35
N VAL A 311 0.46 13.70 8.57
CA VAL A 311 -0.73 12.99 9.01
C VAL A 311 -1.79 13.04 7.92
N PHE A 312 -2.40 11.87 7.65
CA PHE A 312 -3.55 11.71 6.77
C PHE A 312 -4.83 11.66 7.59
N ILE A 313 -5.83 12.40 7.15
CA ILE A 313 -7.15 12.48 7.75
C ILE A 313 -8.15 12.09 6.67
N ALA A 314 -8.96 11.07 6.94
CA ALA A 314 -9.86 10.54 5.94
C ALA A 314 -11.25 10.26 6.53
N PRO A 315 -12.33 10.55 5.79
CA PRO A 315 -13.67 10.13 6.17
C PRO A 315 -13.76 8.62 5.92
N MET A 316 -14.02 7.87 6.98
CA MET A 316 -14.26 6.44 6.89
C MET A 316 -15.76 6.16 7.07
N GLU A 317 -16.23 5.02 6.56
CA GLU A 317 -17.62 4.56 6.76
C GLU A 317 -18.04 4.58 8.24
N GLY A 318 -17.11 4.29 9.16
CA GLY A 318 -17.37 4.24 10.59
C GLY A 318 -16.88 5.46 11.39
N GLY A 319 -16.42 6.56 10.77
CA GLY A 319 -15.92 7.73 11.49
C GLY A 319 -14.78 8.46 10.81
N LEU A 320 -14.11 9.35 11.54
CA LEU A 320 -12.92 10.05 11.06
C LEU A 320 -11.67 9.28 11.44
N ARG A 321 -10.85 8.89 10.46
CA ARG A 321 -9.55 8.24 10.70
C ARG A 321 -8.43 9.26 10.54
N VAL A 322 -7.59 9.35 11.56
CA VAL A 322 -6.39 10.18 11.58
C VAL A 322 -5.20 9.26 11.71
N GLY A 323 -4.36 9.18 10.71
CA GLY A 323 -3.25 8.23 10.65
C GLY A 323 -1.98 8.86 10.13
N GLY A 324 -0.85 8.35 10.59
CA GLY A 324 0.46 8.88 10.19
C GLY A 324 1.58 8.17 10.92
N THR A 325 2.65 8.90 11.14
CA THR A 325 3.87 8.51 11.84
C THR A 325 4.56 7.26 11.29
N VAL A 326 5.84 7.18 11.48
CA VAL A 326 6.70 6.06 11.13
C VAL A 326 7.50 5.69 12.36
N GLU A 327 7.37 4.44 12.80
CA GLU A 327 8.21 3.88 13.84
C GLU A 327 8.97 2.66 13.29
N ILE A 328 10.29 2.69 13.38
CA ILE A 328 11.18 1.58 12.99
C ILE A 328 11.56 0.83 14.27
N ALA A 329 10.85 -0.26 14.57
CA ALA A 329 11.03 -1.04 15.80
C ALA A 329 10.88 -2.57 15.56
N GLY A 330 10.91 -3.00 14.30
CA GLY A 330 10.75 -4.40 13.89
C GLY A 330 9.32 -4.92 14.08
N LEU A 331 9.15 -6.24 13.93
CA LEU A 331 7.84 -6.90 13.91
C LEU A 331 7.29 -7.28 15.29
N THR A 332 8.15 -7.37 16.31
CA THR A 332 7.80 -8.00 17.59
C THR A 332 7.70 -7.04 18.78
N ALA A 333 8.15 -5.79 18.62
CA ALA A 333 8.01 -4.81 19.68
C ALA A 333 6.52 -4.49 19.95
N PRO A 334 6.09 -4.26 21.21
CA PRO A 334 4.72 -3.85 21.49
C PRO A 334 4.40 -2.49 20.86
N PRO A 335 3.11 -2.17 20.61
CA PRO A 335 2.70 -0.83 20.20
C PRO A 335 3.21 0.25 21.15
N ASN A 336 3.58 1.39 20.60
CA ASN A 336 4.11 2.52 21.38
C ASN A 336 2.98 3.50 21.76
N PRO A 337 2.57 3.56 23.04
CA PRO A 337 1.46 4.40 23.48
C PRO A 337 1.67 5.89 23.19
N ARG A 338 2.94 6.37 23.19
CA ARG A 338 3.24 7.78 22.88
C ARG A 338 2.88 8.14 21.45
N ARG A 339 3.05 7.21 20.49
CA ARG A 339 2.69 7.41 19.08
C ARG A 339 1.18 7.54 18.90
N VAL A 340 0.44 6.70 19.60
CA VAL A 340 -1.02 6.75 19.62
C VAL A 340 -1.49 8.08 20.18
N ALA A 341 -1.00 8.46 21.38
CA ALA A 341 -1.36 9.72 22.04
C ALA A 341 -0.99 10.95 21.18
N GLY A 342 0.16 10.92 20.49
CA GLY A 342 0.58 12.00 19.59
C GLY A 342 -0.39 12.20 18.42
N ILE A 343 -0.83 11.11 17.77
CA ILE A 343 -1.83 11.18 16.68
C ILE A 343 -3.16 11.72 17.20
N GLU A 344 -3.61 11.23 18.36
CA GLU A 344 -4.87 11.66 18.95
C GLU A 344 -4.84 13.15 19.32
N ARG A 345 -3.71 13.64 19.87
CA ARG A 345 -3.54 15.06 20.14
C ARG A 345 -3.57 15.89 18.85
N ILE A 346 -2.84 15.52 17.81
CA ILE A 346 -2.86 16.19 16.51
C ILE A 346 -4.30 16.25 15.95
N ALA A 347 -5.05 15.15 16.09
CA ALA A 347 -6.45 15.08 15.62
C ALA A 347 -7.32 16.09 16.37
N ARG A 348 -7.23 16.16 17.71
CA ARG A 348 -8.04 17.05 18.54
C ARG A 348 -7.63 18.53 18.39
N GLU A 349 -6.35 18.81 18.16
CA GLU A 349 -5.88 20.16 17.82
C GLU A 349 -6.41 20.60 16.46
N ALA A 350 -6.39 19.72 15.47
CA ALA A 350 -6.92 20.02 14.14
C ALA A 350 -8.45 20.17 14.13
N PHE A 351 -9.16 19.35 14.91
CA PHE A 351 -10.61 19.32 15.00
C PHE A 351 -11.10 19.34 16.43
N PRO A 352 -11.32 20.54 17.02
CA PRO A 352 -11.84 20.67 18.41
C PRO A 352 -13.16 19.91 18.64
N ALA A 353 -13.96 19.70 17.60
CA ALA A 353 -15.19 18.91 17.67
C ALA A 353 -14.96 17.44 18.09
N LEU A 354 -13.73 16.94 18.05
CA LEU A 354 -13.37 15.62 18.56
C LEU A 354 -13.17 15.58 20.08
N ALA A 355 -13.28 16.73 20.78
CA ALA A 355 -13.21 16.77 22.22
C ALA A 355 -14.31 15.90 22.84
N GLY A 356 -13.93 15.03 23.78
CA GLY A 356 -14.87 14.10 24.44
C GLY A 356 -15.24 12.84 23.65
N LEU A 357 -14.88 12.72 22.37
CA LEU A 357 -15.09 11.48 21.64
C LEU A 357 -13.98 10.46 21.98
N GLU A 358 -14.37 9.20 22.16
CA GLU A 358 -13.42 8.11 22.35
C GLU A 358 -12.79 7.73 21.02
N ALA A 359 -11.47 7.48 21.02
CA ALA A 359 -10.73 7.08 19.84
C ALA A 359 -10.42 5.58 19.88
N GLN A 360 -10.68 4.88 18.80
CA GLN A 360 -10.18 3.53 18.56
C GLN A 360 -8.78 3.60 17.95
N HIS A 361 -7.85 2.79 18.48
CA HIS A 361 -6.45 2.84 18.06
C HIS A 361 -6.03 1.58 17.32
N TRP A 362 -5.11 1.75 16.39
CA TRP A 362 -4.52 0.64 15.66
C TRP A 362 -3.05 0.91 15.31
N MET A 363 -2.28 -0.15 15.20
CA MET A 363 -0.90 -0.14 14.71
C MET A 363 -0.69 -1.27 13.71
N GLY A 364 0.06 -1.02 12.64
CA GLY A 364 0.41 -2.05 11.67
C GLY A 364 1.78 -1.86 11.01
N HIS A 365 2.22 -2.91 10.32
CA HIS A 365 3.57 -3.11 9.79
C HIS A 365 3.63 -2.83 8.28
N ARG A 366 3.89 -1.57 7.87
CA ARG A 366 4.07 -1.22 6.45
C ARG A 366 5.33 -1.89 5.90
N PRO A 367 5.26 -2.68 4.83
CA PRO A 367 6.41 -3.39 4.24
C PRO A 367 7.22 -2.44 3.35
N CYS A 368 8.20 -1.73 3.91
CA CYS A 368 8.91 -0.67 3.20
C CYS A 368 10.27 -1.13 2.67
N LEU A 369 10.47 -0.96 1.37
CA LEU A 369 11.76 -1.06 0.71
C LEU A 369 12.49 0.31 0.72
N PRO A 370 13.83 0.35 0.77
CA PRO A 370 14.58 1.61 0.85
C PRO A 370 14.25 2.58 -0.28
N GLY A 371 14.11 2.07 -1.52
CA GLY A 371 13.79 2.87 -2.71
C GLY A 371 12.30 3.08 -2.96
N SER A 372 11.41 2.67 -2.05
CA SER A 372 9.95 2.80 -2.12
C SER A 372 9.26 2.05 -3.28
N VAL A 373 10.00 1.43 -4.19
CA VAL A 373 9.45 0.69 -5.35
C VAL A 373 9.19 -0.75 -4.94
N PRO A 374 7.94 -1.26 -5.05
CA PRO A 374 7.63 -2.65 -4.72
C PRO A 374 8.28 -3.62 -5.72
N VAL A 375 8.51 -4.84 -5.26
CA VAL A 375 8.95 -5.95 -6.10
C VAL A 375 7.72 -6.72 -6.58
N VAL A 376 7.46 -6.65 -7.89
CA VAL A 376 6.29 -7.22 -8.54
C VAL A 376 6.72 -8.02 -9.76
N GLY A 377 6.40 -9.31 -9.79
CA GLY A 377 6.70 -10.16 -10.93
C GLY A 377 7.37 -11.48 -10.53
N HIS A 378 7.82 -12.25 -11.53
CA HIS A 378 8.55 -13.49 -11.33
C HIS A 378 10.04 -13.23 -11.05
N ILE A 379 10.69 -14.23 -10.51
CA ILE A 379 12.12 -14.21 -10.21
C ILE A 379 12.80 -15.18 -11.16
N ASP A 380 13.53 -14.66 -12.16
CA ASP A 380 14.15 -15.45 -13.23
C ASP A 380 15.05 -16.58 -12.71
N ALA A 381 15.77 -16.35 -11.62
CA ALA A 381 16.67 -17.32 -11.02
C ALA A 381 15.93 -18.46 -10.28
N ILE A 382 14.63 -18.34 -10.00
CA ILE A 382 13.86 -19.30 -9.20
C ILE A 382 12.52 -19.56 -9.89
N GLN A 383 12.48 -20.60 -10.71
CA GLN A 383 11.30 -20.94 -11.50
C GLN A 383 10.04 -21.09 -10.63
N GLY A 384 8.92 -20.48 -11.06
CA GLY A 384 7.64 -20.56 -10.39
C GLY A 384 7.47 -19.68 -9.14
N LEU A 385 8.51 -18.90 -8.75
CA LEU A 385 8.41 -17.91 -7.67
C LEU A 385 8.00 -16.55 -8.20
N TRP A 386 6.93 -16.00 -7.63
CA TRP A 386 6.39 -14.67 -7.92
C TRP A 386 6.34 -13.84 -6.65
N LEU A 387 6.64 -12.57 -6.77
CA LEU A 387 6.62 -11.63 -5.65
C LEU A 387 5.63 -10.50 -5.90
N ALA A 388 4.90 -10.14 -4.85
CA ALA A 388 3.99 -9.00 -4.78
C ALA A 388 4.17 -8.32 -3.42
N VAL A 389 5.33 -7.68 -3.18
CA VAL A 389 5.81 -7.26 -1.86
C VAL A 389 6.47 -5.89 -1.86
N GLY A 390 6.55 -5.26 -0.70
CA GLY A 390 7.32 -4.03 -0.55
C GLY A 390 6.55 -2.75 -0.90
N HIS A 391 5.21 -2.77 -0.91
CA HIS A 391 4.36 -1.64 -1.31
C HIS A 391 4.37 -0.48 -0.32
N GLY A 392 5.01 -0.61 0.84
CA GLY A 392 5.07 0.44 1.86
C GLY A 392 3.67 0.91 2.29
N HIS A 393 3.43 2.21 2.19
CA HIS A 393 2.13 2.82 2.52
C HIS A 393 1.16 2.84 1.33
N LEU A 394 1.58 2.45 0.13
CA LEU A 394 0.79 2.50 -1.11
C LEU A 394 0.20 1.14 -1.52
N GLY A 395 0.15 0.18 -0.60
CA GLY A 395 -0.33 -1.16 -0.90
C GLY A 395 -1.79 -1.20 -1.38
N LEU A 396 -2.64 -0.32 -0.89
CA LEU A 396 -4.01 -0.20 -1.39
C LEU A 396 -4.02 0.37 -2.81
N THR A 397 -3.39 1.51 -3.06
CA THR A 397 -3.28 2.13 -4.39
C THR A 397 -2.73 1.13 -5.43
N GLY A 398 -1.65 0.42 -5.07
CA GLY A 398 -0.95 -0.49 -5.96
C GLY A 398 -1.53 -1.90 -6.06
N SER A 399 -2.56 -2.26 -5.28
CA SER A 399 -3.04 -3.64 -5.21
C SER A 399 -3.54 -4.18 -6.55
N LEU A 400 -4.41 -3.42 -7.24
CA LEU A 400 -4.99 -3.86 -8.50
C LEU A 400 -3.97 -3.87 -9.65
N PRO A 401 -3.16 -2.81 -9.86
CA PRO A 401 -2.11 -2.85 -10.87
C PRO A 401 -1.08 -3.96 -10.64
N THR A 402 -0.69 -4.21 -9.39
CA THR A 402 0.18 -5.33 -9.03
C THR A 402 -0.44 -6.67 -9.40
N ALA A 403 -1.70 -6.88 -9.01
CA ALA A 403 -2.44 -8.10 -9.32
C ALA A 403 -2.54 -8.35 -10.83
N GLN A 404 -2.85 -7.31 -11.60
CA GLN A 404 -2.89 -7.41 -13.07
C GLN A 404 -1.53 -7.76 -13.66
N ARG A 405 -0.44 -7.14 -13.18
CA ARG A 405 0.92 -7.47 -13.66
C ARG A 405 1.32 -8.91 -13.38
N ILE A 406 1.01 -9.42 -12.17
CA ILE A 406 1.26 -10.83 -11.83
C ILE A 406 0.45 -11.73 -12.76
N ALA A 407 -0.86 -11.49 -12.91
CA ALA A 407 -1.73 -12.32 -13.72
C ALA A 407 -1.34 -12.29 -15.22
N THR A 408 -1.08 -11.11 -15.77
CA THR A 408 -0.64 -10.96 -17.16
C THR A 408 0.74 -11.61 -17.40
N GLY A 409 1.68 -11.42 -16.48
CA GLY A 409 3.02 -12.03 -16.57
C GLY A 409 2.98 -13.55 -16.49
N MET A 410 2.05 -14.12 -15.73
CA MET A 410 1.91 -15.57 -15.54
C MET A 410 1.08 -16.26 -16.63
N CYS A 411 0.03 -15.59 -17.13
CA CYS A 411 -0.99 -16.18 -17.98
C CYS A 411 -1.02 -15.59 -19.41
N GLY A 412 -0.23 -14.54 -19.67
CA GLY A 412 -0.28 -13.79 -20.92
C GLY A 412 -1.28 -12.61 -20.88
N PRO A 413 -1.29 -11.78 -21.94
CA PRO A 413 -2.19 -10.62 -22.01
C PRO A 413 -3.66 -11.04 -22.15
N GLN A 414 -4.55 -10.23 -21.56
CA GLN A 414 -6.00 -10.37 -21.64
C GLN A 414 -6.60 -9.10 -22.27
N ALA A 415 -7.73 -9.24 -22.97
CA ALA A 415 -8.38 -8.11 -23.65
C ALA A 415 -8.81 -6.99 -22.70
N LEU A 416 -9.25 -7.34 -21.49
CA LEU A 416 -9.67 -6.41 -20.45
C LEU A 416 -8.98 -6.75 -19.13
N PRO A 417 -8.61 -5.76 -18.31
CA PRO A 417 -8.10 -5.99 -16.96
C PRO A 417 -9.20 -6.61 -16.08
N PHE A 418 -8.78 -7.39 -15.07
CA PHE A 418 -9.71 -8.19 -14.27
C PHE A 418 -10.79 -7.35 -13.54
N TRP A 419 -10.50 -6.10 -13.23
CA TRP A 419 -11.47 -5.21 -12.60
C TRP A 419 -12.60 -4.70 -13.52
N GLN A 420 -12.48 -4.91 -14.84
CA GLN A 420 -13.52 -4.62 -15.83
C GLN A 420 -14.33 -5.87 -16.23
N LEU A 421 -13.92 -7.05 -15.79
CA LEU A 421 -14.64 -8.28 -16.06
C LEU A 421 -15.89 -8.34 -15.16
N ARG A 422 -17.07 -8.34 -15.79
CA ARG A 422 -18.33 -8.49 -15.03
C ARG A 422 -18.30 -9.78 -14.21
N THR A 423 -18.71 -9.68 -12.96
CA THR A 423 -19.05 -10.85 -12.18
C THR A 423 -20.23 -11.51 -12.88
N ALA A 424 -20.06 -12.73 -13.41
CA ALA A 424 -21.21 -13.52 -13.80
C ALA A 424 -22.12 -13.64 -12.56
N GLY A 425 -23.34 -13.12 -12.68
CA GLY A 425 -24.35 -13.18 -11.64
C GLY A 425 -24.80 -14.60 -11.37
#